data_eb3e768f29a52f4354c8775053dd46e2
#
_entry.id   eb3e768f29a52f4354c8775053dd46e2
#
_cell.length_a   1.000
_cell.length_b   1.000
_cell.length_c   1.000
_cell.angle_alpha   90.00
_cell.angle_beta   90.00
_cell.angle_gamma   90.00
#
_symmetry.space_group_name_H-M   'P 1'
#
loop_
_entity.id
_entity.type
_entity.pdbx_description
1 polymer ?
#
loop_
_entity_poly.entity_id
_entity_poly.type
_entity_poly.pdbx_seq_one_letter_code
_entity_poly.pdbx_strand_id
1 'polypeptide(L)'
;MGIRELITFRISGRGVWGYEFYDEARQKIGSVSSSVSPSLPVRIESQNIHWYSRFEMDTTIIPGIGRRVHDNQTGNEVFRLIYWRPGLYQVRSNSQPVQVEVKEGRYLFGQQGMPATALSERIPDIGWQPASSFEYEAYFKTTFYEKVNEVFALMVLSFPALRFY
;
A
#
# COMPACT_ATOMS: atom_id res chain seq x y z
N MET A 1 -14.24 6.47 18.27
CA MET A 1 -12.98 6.91 17.69
C MET A 1 -13.25 7.51 16.34
N GLY A 2 -12.63 8.61 16.08
CA GLY A 2 -12.90 9.36 14.87
C GLY A 2 -12.27 8.76 13.62
N ILE A 3 -12.63 9.35 12.48
CA ILE A 3 -12.02 9.12 11.18
C ILE A 3 -10.55 9.54 11.25
N ARG A 4 -9.67 8.72 10.72
CA ARG A 4 -8.25 9.00 10.63
C ARG A 4 -7.85 9.24 9.19
N GLU A 5 -7.10 10.30 8.95
CA GLU A 5 -6.59 10.66 7.63
C GLU A 5 -5.07 10.61 7.61
N LEU A 6 -4.51 9.90 6.64
CA LEU A 6 -3.08 9.80 6.41
C LEU A 6 -2.74 10.32 5.02
N ILE A 7 -1.54 10.86 4.88
CA ILE A 7 -1.05 11.40 3.61
C ILE A 7 0.06 10.51 3.08
N THR A 8 0.00 10.24 1.80
CA THR A 8 1.00 9.47 1.08
C THR A 8 1.61 10.30 -0.02
N PHE A 9 2.93 10.32 -0.09
CA PHE A 9 3.68 10.92 -1.19
C PHE A 9 4.32 9.84 -2.03
N ARG A 10 4.10 9.89 -3.34
CA ARG A 10 4.92 9.13 -4.27
C ARG A 10 6.21 9.89 -4.53
N ILE A 11 7.34 9.22 -4.35
CA ILE A 11 8.67 9.82 -4.49
C ILE A 11 9.50 9.09 -5.53
N SER A 12 10.43 9.82 -6.15
CA SER A 12 11.46 9.26 -7.01
C SER A 12 12.76 10.03 -6.85
N GLY A 13 13.86 9.40 -7.18
CA GLY A 13 15.19 10.01 -7.18
C GLY A 13 16.29 9.02 -6.82
N ARG A 14 17.51 9.27 -7.30
CA ARG A 14 18.73 8.48 -6.99
C ARG A 14 18.57 6.98 -7.29
N GLY A 15 17.84 6.62 -8.37
CA GLY A 15 17.61 5.22 -8.72
C GLY A 15 16.65 4.48 -7.79
N VAL A 16 15.93 5.20 -6.95
CA VAL A 16 14.92 4.67 -6.03
C VAL A 16 13.58 5.30 -6.35
N TRP A 17 12.52 4.52 -6.23
CA TRP A 17 11.14 5.02 -6.26
C TRP A 17 10.43 4.47 -5.03
N GLY A 18 9.35 5.09 -4.64
CA GLY A 18 8.57 4.62 -3.51
C GLY A 18 7.46 5.54 -3.08
N TYR A 19 7.00 5.28 -1.88
CA TYR A 19 5.97 6.04 -1.20
C TYR A 19 6.38 6.29 0.22
N GLU A 20 6.07 7.47 0.72
CA GLU A 20 6.25 7.83 2.13
C GLU A 20 4.91 8.14 2.75
N PHE A 21 4.67 7.65 3.96
CA PHE A 21 3.41 7.79 4.68
C PHE A 21 3.56 8.69 5.89
N TYR A 22 2.62 9.63 6.05
CA TYR A 22 2.63 10.63 7.12
C TYR A 22 1.29 10.66 7.83
N ASP A 23 1.33 10.89 9.14
CA ASP A 23 0.14 11.03 9.96
C ASP A 23 -0.40 12.49 9.97
N GLU A 24 -1.44 12.73 10.74
CA GLU A 24 -2.09 14.04 10.86
C GLU A 24 -1.15 15.11 11.44
N ALA A 25 -0.15 14.69 12.22
CA ALA A 25 0.87 15.58 12.80
C ALA A 25 2.07 15.78 11.86
N ARG A 26 1.97 15.30 10.60
CA ARG A 26 3.04 15.37 9.60
C ARG A 26 4.30 14.61 9.99
N GLN A 27 4.14 13.55 10.81
CA GLN A 27 5.23 12.66 11.18
C GLN A 27 5.24 11.46 10.24
N LYS A 28 6.44 11.09 9.76
CA LYS A 28 6.59 9.91 8.91
C LYS A 28 6.31 8.66 9.71
N ILE A 29 5.38 7.84 9.25
CA ILE A 29 4.97 6.59 9.92
C ILE A 29 5.41 5.33 9.18
N GLY A 30 5.83 5.46 7.93
CA GLY A 30 6.29 4.31 7.17
C GLY A 30 6.64 4.67 5.74
N SER A 31 7.05 3.65 4.99
CA SER A 31 7.44 3.83 3.59
C SER A 31 7.35 2.53 2.80
N VAL A 32 7.24 2.69 1.50
CA VAL A 32 7.50 1.62 0.52
C VAL A 32 8.65 2.09 -0.35
N SER A 33 9.62 1.24 -0.56
CA SER A 33 10.78 1.59 -1.40
C SER A 33 11.21 0.44 -2.29
N SER A 34 11.68 0.78 -3.47
CA SER A 34 12.31 -0.16 -4.40
C SER A 34 13.42 0.55 -5.15
N SER A 35 14.42 -0.20 -5.58
CA SER A 35 15.39 0.29 -6.55
C SER A 35 14.90 0.02 -7.98
N VAL A 36 15.56 0.63 -8.95
CA VAL A 36 15.26 0.37 -10.37
C VAL A 36 15.66 -1.04 -10.81
N SER A 37 16.44 -1.74 -10.00
CA SER A 37 16.82 -3.12 -10.29
C SER A 37 15.68 -4.07 -9.96
N PRO A 38 15.17 -4.86 -10.93
CA PRO A 38 14.07 -5.80 -10.68
C PRO A 38 14.46 -6.98 -9.78
N SER A 39 15.76 -7.20 -9.57
CA SER A 39 16.24 -8.27 -8.68
C SER A 39 16.12 -7.94 -7.20
N LEU A 40 15.93 -6.67 -6.84
CA LEU A 40 15.81 -6.25 -5.46
C LEU A 40 14.34 -6.24 -5.03
N PRO A 41 14.06 -6.61 -3.78
CA PRO A 41 12.70 -6.63 -3.27
C PRO A 41 12.15 -5.21 -3.08
N VAL A 42 10.84 -5.09 -3.20
CA VAL A 42 10.09 -3.93 -2.70
C VAL A 42 10.01 -4.06 -1.18
N ARG A 43 10.43 -3.03 -0.46
CA ARG A 43 10.42 -3.00 0.99
C ARG A 43 9.26 -2.15 1.49
N ILE A 44 8.56 -2.65 2.48
CA ILE A 44 7.45 -1.98 3.13
C ILE A 44 7.79 -1.91 4.62
N GLU A 45 7.94 -0.71 5.14
CA GLU A 45 8.46 -0.51 6.48
C GLU A 45 7.65 0.50 7.28
N SER A 46 7.48 0.20 8.57
CA SER A 46 7.06 1.13 9.61
C SER A 46 7.97 0.96 10.81
N GLN A 47 7.69 1.63 11.92
CA GLN A 47 8.49 1.49 13.13
C GLN A 47 8.57 0.04 13.63
N ASN A 48 7.47 -0.71 13.51
CA ASN A 48 7.35 -2.06 14.07
C ASN A 48 7.24 -3.16 13.02
N ILE A 49 7.12 -2.81 11.75
CA ILE A 49 6.83 -3.76 10.67
C ILE A 49 7.88 -3.62 9.58
N HIS A 50 8.41 -4.76 9.17
CA HIS A 50 9.39 -4.85 8.08
C HIS A 50 8.97 -5.98 7.16
N TRP A 51 8.42 -5.62 6.00
CA TRP A 51 7.98 -6.56 4.98
C TRP A 51 8.77 -6.40 3.70
N TYR A 52 8.74 -7.42 2.87
CA TYR A 52 9.26 -7.35 1.50
C TYR A 52 8.33 -8.08 0.53
N SER A 53 8.37 -7.66 -0.72
CA SER A 53 7.71 -8.33 -1.83
C SER A 53 8.69 -8.45 -2.99
N ARG A 54 8.75 -9.63 -3.60
CA ARG A 54 9.53 -9.87 -4.81
C ARG A 54 8.58 -10.24 -5.94
N PHE A 55 9.05 -10.06 -7.16
CA PHE A 55 8.35 -10.61 -8.30
C PHE A 55 8.43 -12.15 -8.20
N GLU A 56 7.31 -12.79 -8.02
CA GLU A 56 7.19 -14.24 -7.95
C GLU A 56 6.11 -14.70 -8.93
N MET A 57 6.42 -15.74 -9.71
CA MET A 57 5.40 -16.39 -10.52
C MET A 57 4.55 -17.24 -9.60
N ASP A 58 3.27 -16.91 -9.50
CA ASP A 58 2.33 -17.71 -8.74
C ASP A 58 1.49 -18.57 -9.70
N THR A 59 1.82 -19.88 -9.73
CA THR A 59 1.13 -20.84 -10.58
C THR A 59 -0.17 -21.36 -9.96
N THR A 60 -0.47 -20.98 -8.71
CA THR A 60 -1.67 -21.44 -7.99
C THR A 60 -2.88 -20.55 -8.21
N ILE A 61 -2.68 -19.37 -8.80
CA ILE A 61 -3.73 -18.39 -9.04
C ILE A 61 -4.01 -18.31 -10.54
N ILE A 62 -5.26 -18.47 -10.92
CA ILE A 62 -5.72 -18.28 -12.28
C ILE A 62 -6.66 -17.06 -12.28
N PRO A 63 -6.37 -16.01 -13.06
CA PRO A 63 -5.38 -15.90 -14.14
C PRO A 63 -3.92 -15.63 -13.75
N GLY A 64 -3.46 -15.97 -12.57
CA GLY A 64 -2.03 -16.05 -12.26
C GLY A 64 -1.33 -14.74 -11.92
N ILE A 65 -2.06 -13.64 -11.78
CA ILE A 65 -1.48 -12.35 -11.44
C ILE A 65 -1.68 -12.10 -9.96
N GLY A 66 -0.65 -12.37 -9.19
CA GLY A 66 -0.64 -12.15 -7.76
C GLY A 66 0.69 -11.62 -7.29
N ARG A 67 0.68 -11.02 -6.13
CA ARG A 67 1.88 -10.56 -5.46
C ARG A 67 1.82 -10.95 -3.99
N ARG A 68 2.90 -11.54 -3.50
CA ARG A 68 3.02 -11.95 -2.10
C ARG A 68 3.87 -10.96 -1.34
N VAL A 69 3.48 -10.72 -0.10
CA VAL A 69 4.23 -9.88 0.84
C VAL A 69 4.62 -10.75 2.03
N HIS A 70 5.90 -10.72 2.40
CA HIS A 70 6.48 -11.55 3.44
C HIS A 70 7.03 -10.70 4.57
N ASP A 71 6.95 -11.22 5.79
CA ASP A 71 7.66 -10.65 6.93
C ASP A 71 9.17 -10.89 6.77
N ASN A 72 9.97 -9.83 6.95
CA ASN A 72 11.41 -9.89 6.72
C ASN A 72 12.14 -10.72 7.78
N GLN A 73 11.60 -10.84 9.00
CA GLN A 73 12.24 -11.61 10.06
C GLN A 73 11.93 -13.10 9.97
N THR A 74 10.67 -13.44 9.71
CA THR A 74 10.21 -14.83 9.74
C THR A 74 10.18 -15.48 8.37
N GLY A 75 10.11 -14.68 7.30
CA GLY A 75 9.88 -15.18 5.94
C GLY A 75 8.45 -15.61 5.67
N ASN A 76 7.56 -15.54 6.64
CA ASN A 76 6.17 -15.94 6.48
C ASN A 76 5.40 -14.95 5.60
N GLU A 77 4.48 -15.48 4.80
CA GLU A 77 3.58 -14.66 4.01
C GLU A 77 2.63 -13.89 4.93
N VAL A 78 2.57 -12.57 4.78
CA VAL A 78 1.68 -11.71 5.56
C VAL A 78 0.35 -11.54 4.85
N PHE A 79 0.41 -11.22 3.56
CA PHE A 79 -0.77 -11.14 2.72
C PHE A 79 -0.40 -11.37 1.26
N ARG A 80 -1.44 -11.62 0.47
CA ARG A 80 -1.33 -11.86 -0.97
C ARG A 80 -2.30 -10.97 -1.71
N LEU A 81 -1.80 -10.24 -2.71
CA LEU A 81 -2.60 -9.41 -3.60
C LEU A 81 -2.97 -10.21 -4.82
N ILE A 82 -4.26 -10.28 -5.12
CA ILE A 82 -4.80 -11.03 -6.25
C ILE A 82 -5.56 -10.07 -7.15
N TYR A 83 -5.22 -10.09 -8.43
CA TYR A 83 -5.96 -9.37 -9.46
C TYR A 83 -7.10 -10.25 -9.97
N TRP A 84 -8.33 -9.77 -9.87
CA TRP A 84 -9.52 -10.49 -10.36
C TRP A 84 -9.91 -10.07 -11.77
N ARG A 85 -10.03 -8.77 -11.99
CA ARG A 85 -10.45 -8.17 -13.25
C ARG A 85 -10.10 -6.68 -13.21
N PRO A 86 -10.18 -5.95 -14.34
CA PRO A 86 -9.92 -4.52 -14.33
C PRO A 86 -10.70 -3.79 -13.23
N GLY A 87 -10.00 -3.06 -12.38
CA GLY A 87 -10.57 -2.31 -11.29
C GLY A 87 -10.95 -3.10 -10.04
N LEU A 88 -10.68 -4.41 -9.99
CA LEU A 88 -11.01 -5.23 -8.82
C LEU A 88 -9.85 -6.12 -8.40
N TYR A 89 -9.46 -5.97 -7.14
CA TYR A 89 -8.42 -6.77 -6.49
C TYR A 89 -8.97 -7.40 -5.23
N GLN A 90 -8.31 -8.45 -4.78
CA GLN A 90 -8.55 -9.03 -3.47
C GLN A 90 -7.23 -9.15 -2.72
N VAL A 91 -7.24 -8.80 -1.44
CA VAL A 91 -6.10 -9.03 -0.55
C VAL A 91 -6.48 -10.16 0.40
N ARG A 92 -5.71 -11.23 0.38
CA ARG A 92 -5.88 -12.39 1.25
C ARG A 92 -4.79 -12.44 2.30
N SER A 93 -5.20 -12.71 3.53
CA SER A 93 -4.31 -12.89 4.68
C SER A 93 -4.91 -13.97 5.59
N ASN A 94 -4.42 -14.09 6.81
CA ASN A 94 -5.00 -14.99 7.81
C ASN A 94 -6.35 -14.50 8.36
N SER A 95 -6.74 -13.28 8.04
CA SER A 95 -8.05 -12.71 8.35
C SER A 95 -8.98 -12.79 7.14
N GLN A 96 -10.15 -12.19 7.22
CA GLN A 96 -11.10 -12.18 6.11
C GLN A 96 -10.51 -11.44 4.90
N PRO A 97 -10.80 -11.93 3.67
CA PRO A 97 -10.36 -11.25 2.46
C PRO A 97 -10.90 -9.84 2.36
N VAL A 98 -10.05 -8.94 1.88
CA VAL A 98 -10.42 -7.54 1.63
C VAL A 98 -10.51 -7.33 0.14
N GLN A 99 -11.63 -6.78 -0.32
CA GLN A 99 -11.77 -6.36 -1.71
C GLN A 99 -11.28 -4.93 -1.88
N VAL A 100 -10.63 -4.67 -3.01
CA VAL A 100 -10.17 -3.34 -3.37
C VAL A 100 -10.72 -2.99 -4.74
N GLU A 101 -11.58 -2.00 -4.78
CA GLU A 101 -12.07 -1.43 -6.03
C GLU A 101 -11.21 -0.24 -6.42
N VAL A 102 -10.74 -0.24 -7.66
CA VAL A 102 -9.90 0.81 -8.21
C VAL A 102 -10.65 1.51 -9.33
N LYS A 103 -10.87 2.81 -9.19
CA LYS A 103 -11.54 3.62 -10.20
C LYS A 103 -11.06 5.06 -10.14
N GLU A 104 -10.55 5.58 -11.26
CA GLU A 104 -10.21 7.00 -11.43
C GLU A 104 -9.30 7.56 -10.32
N GLY A 105 -8.24 6.81 -9.96
CA GLY A 105 -7.30 7.24 -8.92
C GLY A 105 -7.81 7.06 -7.50
N ARG A 106 -8.88 6.32 -7.32
CA ARG A 106 -9.46 6.01 -6.01
C ARG A 106 -9.36 4.52 -5.73
N TYR A 107 -9.00 4.20 -4.49
CA TYR A 107 -8.89 2.82 -3.99
C TYR A 107 -9.84 2.66 -2.82
N LEU A 108 -10.86 1.85 -2.99
CA LEU A 108 -11.87 1.62 -1.96
C LEU A 108 -11.67 0.23 -1.37
N PHE A 109 -11.42 0.17 -0.08
CA PHE A 109 -11.10 -1.06 0.66
C PHE A 109 -12.27 -1.47 1.54
N GLY A 110 -12.65 -2.74 1.48
CA GLY A 110 -13.72 -3.25 2.33
C GLY A 110 -13.98 -4.73 2.10
N GLN A 111 -14.92 -5.27 2.86
CA GLN A 111 -15.41 -6.62 2.67
C GLN A 111 -16.64 -6.58 1.80
N GLN A 112 -16.83 -7.64 1.00
CA GLN A 112 -18.00 -7.74 0.12
C GLN A 112 -19.30 -7.64 0.92
N GLY A 113 -20.19 -6.73 0.50
CA GLY A 113 -21.48 -6.53 1.15
C GLY A 113 -21.43 -5.70 2.43
N MET A 114 -20.26 -5.17 2.80
CA MET A 114 -20.07 -4.35 4.00
C MET A 114 -19.70 -2.91 3.61
N PRO A 115 -19.94 -1.93 4.49
CA PRO A 115 -19.44 -0.56 4.27
C PRO A 115 -17.92 -0.55 4.11
N ALA A 116 -17.42 0.40 3.33
CA ALA A 116 -15.97 0.56 3.13
C ALA A 116 -15.25 0.85 4.45
N THR A 117 -14.10 0.23 4.63
CA THR A 117 -13.23 0.45 5.80
C THR A 117 -12.27 1.61 5.57
N ALA A 118 -11.79 1.77 4.34
CA ALA A 118 -10.85 2.83 3.98
C ALA A 118 -11.03 3.27 2.54
N LEU A 119 -10.66 4.50 2.28
CA LEU A 119 -10.59 5.09 0.94
C LEU A 119 -9.26 5.80 0.78
N SER A 120 -8.51 5.43 -0.25
CA SER A 120 -7.31 6.16 -0.66
C SER A 120 -7.59 6.84 -1.99
N GLU A 121 -7.38 8.15 -2.07
CA GLU A 121 -7.64 8.91 -3.29
C GLU A 121 -6.51 9.87 -3.60
N ARG A 122 -6.23 10.02 -4.90
CA ARG A 122 -5.25 10.96 -5.38
C ARG A 122 -5.80 12.38 -5.23
N ILE A 123 -4.96 13.27 -4.71
CA ILE A 123 -5.27 14.69 -4.54
C ILE A 123 -4.24 15.54 -5.27
N PRO A 124 -4.59 16.77 -5.71
CA PRO A 124 -3.66 17.59 -6.50
C PRO A 124 -2.51 18.15 -5.68
N ASP A 125 -2.75 18.56 -4.45
CA ASP A 125 -1.74 19.12 -3.55
C ASP A 125 -2.30 19.17 -2.13
N ILE A 126 -1.40 19.15 -1.14
CA ILE A 126 -1.78 19.27 0.27
C ILE A 126 -1.18 20.50 0.95
N GLY A 127 -0.45 21.32 0.19
CA GLY A 127 0.12 22.57 0.68
C GLY A 127 1.41 22.45 1.47
N TRP A 128 1.98 21.24 1.62
CA TRP A 128 3.28 21.03 2.26
C TRP A 128 3.99 19.82 1.70
N GLN A 129 5.30 19.78 1.87
CA GLN A 129 6.14 18.61 1.54
C GLN A 129 7.24 18.49 2.59
N PRO A 130 7.63 17.26 2.98
CA PRO A 130 8.80 17.07 3.83
C PRO A 130 10.06 17.55 3.11
N ALA A 131 11.03 18.03 3.86
CA ALA A 131 12.34 18.34 3.30
C ALA A 131 13.02 17.04 2.87
N SER A 132 13.37 16.93 1.59
CA SER A 132 13.96 15.72 1.02
C SER A 132 14.71 16.06 -0.26
N SER A 133 15.66 15.20 -0.64
CA SER A 133 16.30 15.21 -1.96
C SER A 133 15.51 14.47 -3.03
N PHE A 134 14.39 13.83 -2.65
CA PHE A 134 13.50 13.17 -3.61
C PHE A 134 12.51 14.15 -4.22
N GLU A 135 12.06 13.83 -5.44
CA GLU A 135 10.94 14.51 -6.06
C GLU A 135 9.62 13.89 -5.63
N TYR A 136 8.63 14.72 -5.34
CA TYR A 136 7.28 14.29 -4.97
C TYR A 136 6.38 14.40 -6.19
N GLU A 137 5.98 13.23 -6.72
CA GLU A 137 5.28 13.15 -8.02
C GLU A 137 3.76 13.07 -7.89
N ALA A 138 3.27 12.48 -6.80
CA ALA A 138 1.85 12.30 -6.58
C ALA A 138 1.53 12.31 -5.09
N TYR A 139 0.31 12.70 -4.77
CA TYR A 139 -0.18 12.83 -3.40
C TYR A 139 -1.46 12.02 -3.25
N PHE A 140 -1.58 11.30 -2.16
CA PHE A 140 -2.77 10.52 -1.85
C PHE A 140 -3.22 10.85 -0.43
N LYS A 141 -4.52 10.95 -0.24
CA LYS A 141 -5.13 11.02 1.07
C LYS A 141 -5.84 9.70 1.35
N THR A 142 -5.51 9.06 2.45
CA THR A 142 -6.15 7.82 2.88
C THR A 142 -6.98 8.09 4.13
N THR A 143 -8.27 7.80 4.03
CA THR A 143 -9.23 7.96 5.13
C THR A 143 -9.61 6.57 5.63
N PHE A 144 -9.43 6.35 6.93
CA PHE A 144 -9.92 5.16 7.61
C PHE A 144 -11.20 5.51 8.34
N TYR A 145 -12.28 4.80 8.04
CA TYR A 145 -13.61 5.08 8.58
C TYR A 145 -13.86 4.40 9.92
N GLU A 146 -12.97 3.50 10.31
CA GLU A 146 -13.03 2.81 11.60
C GLU A 146 -11.61 2.60 12.13
N LYS A 147 -11.50 2.21 13.39
CA LYS A 147 -10.20 1.87 13.97
C LYS A 147 -9.67 0.59 13.33
N VAL A 148 -8.45 0.64 12.82
CA VAL A 148 -7.75 -0.48 12.21
C VAL A 148 -6.42 -0.71 12.91
N ASN A 149 -5.91 -1.95 12.86
CA ASN A 149 -4.58 -2.25 13.37
C ASN A 149 -3.49 -1.77 12.39
N GLU A 150 -2.25 -1.75 12.87
CA GLU A 150 -1.11 -1.28 12.09
C GLU A 150 -0.88 -2.11 10.83
N VAL A 151 -1.06 -3.42 10.90
CA VAL A 151 -0.90 -4.33 9.76
C VAL A 151 -1.87 -3.97 8.64
N PHE A 152 -3.14 -3.79 8.98
CA PHE A 152 -4.16 -3.42 8.00
C PHE A 152 -3.89 -2.03 7.42
N ALA A 153 -3.54 -1.07 8.27
CA ALA A 153 -3.23 0.29 7.82
C ALA A 153 -2.05 0.30 6.84
N LEU A 154 -0.99 -0.42 7.13
CA LEU A 154 0.18 -0.48 6.27
C LEU A 154 -0.13 -1.21 4.95
N MET A 155 -0.97 -2.24 4.98
CA MET A 155 -1.44 -2.91 3.78
C MET A 155 -2.20 -1.94 2.86
N VAL A 156 -3.12 -1.17 3.42
CA VAL A 156 -3.89 -0.17 2.67
C VAL A 156 -2.98 0.88 2.06
N LEU A 157 -2.07 1.44 2.84
CA LEU A 157 -1.16 2.49 2.39
C LEU A 157 -0.19 2.00 1.30
N SER A 158 0.25 0.75 1.38
CA SER A 158 1.19 0.18 0.42
C SER A 158 0.54 -0.31 -0.87
N PHE A 159 -0.77 -0.50 -0.89
CA PHE A 159 -1.48 -1.07 -2.04
C PHE A 159 -1.21 -0.34 -3.36
N PRO A 160 -1.26 1.00 -3.44
CA PRO A 160 -0.98 1.69 -4.70
C PRO A 160 0.40 1.39 -5.28
N ALA A 161 1.40 1.19 -4.42
CA ALA A 161 2.74 0.81 -4.85
C ALA A 161 2.78 -0.64 -5.36
N LEU A 162 2.18 -1.56 -4.62
CA LEU A 162 2.22 -2.99 -4.93
C LEU A 162 1.41 -3.36 -6.17
N ARG A 163 0.39 -2.60 -6.48
CA ARG A 163 -0.46 -2.82 -7.65
C ARG A 163 0.32 -2.76 -8.97
N PHE A 164 1.34 -1.91 -9.04
CA PHE A 164 2.09 -1.68 -10.28
C PHE A 164 3.39 -2.47 -10.35
N TYR A 165 3.84 -3.02 -9.27
CA TYR A 165 5.15 -3.65 -9.17
C TYR A 165 5.04 -5.02 -8.45
#